data_4c4cfb8e46266e0f6bd28c1728f49524
#
_entry.id   4c4cfb8e46266e0f6bd28c1728f49524
#
_cell.length_a   1.000
_cell.length_b   1.000
_cell.length_c   1.000
_cell.angle_alpha   90.00
_cell.angle_beta   90.00
_cell.angle_gamma   90.00
#
_symmetry.space_group_name_H-M   'P 1'
#
loop_
_entity.id
_entity.type
_entity.pdbx_description
1 polymer ?
#
loop_
_entity_poly.entity_id
_entity_poly.type
_entity_poly.pdbx_seq_one_letter_code
_entity_poly.pdbx_strand_id
1 'polypeptide(L)'
;AREEAKGNEKSLYHIIKPEIDFPEGTSEYDPRVYEKAAENFKMFQDKGWLVQDDKEQYYIYAQTMNGKTQYGIVVGAACQDYVDGVIKKHELTRRDKEEDRMKHVRVNDANIEPVFFAYPDNPVLKEITTRYAATTPEYDFIAPIDGFGHKLWIVSDDKDIKTITEEFAKMPSLYIADGHHRSAAAGLVGGEKAKANPNHTGKEEYNYFMAVCFQASELTILDYNRVVKDLNGMTPAQFLEALNKNFIVEKKG
;
A
#
# COMPACT_ATOMS: atom_id res chain seq x y z
N ALA A 1 15.96 4.47 6.39
CA ALA A 1 15.84 3.03 6.69
C ALA A 1 16.96 2.54 7.60
N ARG A 2 18.26 2.62 7.22
CA ARG A 2 19.39 2.10 8.04
C ARG A 2 19.41 2.70 9.45
N GLU A 3 19.35 4.02 9.59
CA GLU A 3 19.34 4.68 10.90
C GLU A 3 18.06 4.39 11.69
N GLU A 4 16.94 4.26 11.01
CA GLU A 4 15.63 3.94 11.61
C GLU A 4 15.55 2.50 12.11
N ALA A 5 16.21 1.57 11.44
CA ALA A 5 16.28 0.17 11.85
C ALA A 5 17.39 -0.11 12.88
N LYS A 6 18.28 0.86 13.14
CA LYS A 6 19.45 0.68 13.99
C LYS A 6 19.08 0.22 15.40
N GLY A 7 19.61 -0.96 15.77
CA GLY A 7 19.32 -1.57 17.08
C GLY A 7 17.93 -2.20 17.21
N ASN A 8 17.14 -2.22 16.14
CA ASN A 8 15.84 -2.88 16.10
C ASN A 8 15.84 -4.03 15.09
N GLU A 9 16.18 -5.22 15.55
CA GLU A 9 16.20 -6.44 14.72
C GLU A 9 14.81 -6.87 14.21
N LYS A 10 13.73 -6.30 14.77
CA LYS A 10 12.34 -6.53 14.33
C LYS A 10 11.85 -5.48 13.34
N SER A 11 12.70 -4.56 12.91
CA SER A 11 12.31 -3.58 11.91
C SER A 11 11.99 -4.26 10.58
N LEU A 12 10.83 -3.97 10.01
CA LEU A 12 10.43 -4.49 8.70
C LEU A 12 11.38 -4.03 7.57
N TYR A 13 12.16 -2.98 7.79
CA TYR A 13 13.21 -2.54 6.85
C TYR A 13 14.22 -3.64 6.52
N HIS A 14 14.49 -4.58 7.41
CA HIS A 14 15.35 -5.74 7.12
C HIS A 14 14.79 -6.64 6.00
N ILE A 15 13.46 -6.56 5.73
CA ILE A 15 12.81 -7.32 4.67
C ILE A 15 12.60 -6.45 3.42
N ILE A 16 12.11 -5.20 3.59
CA ILE A 16 11.70 -4.34 2.47
C ILE A 16 12.84 -3.47 1.93
N LYS A 17 13.92 -3.30 2.71
CA LYS A 17 15.14 -2.54 2.40
C LYS A 17 16.39 -3.29 2.88
N PRO A 18 16.57 -4.58 2.47
CA PRO A 18 17.58 -5.45 3.03
C PRO A 18 19.04 -5.03 2.73
N GLU A 19 19.24 -4.05 1.83
CA GLU A 19 20.56 -3.42 1.63
C GLU A 19 21.11 -2.75 2.90
N ILE A 20 20.26 -2.51 3.91
CA ILE A 20 20.71 -2.00 5.22
C ILE A 20 21.57 -3.00 5.98
N ASP A 21 21.45 -4.29 5.69
CA ASP A 21 22.20 -5.38 6.32
C ASP A 21 23.59 -5.61 5.68
N PHE A 22 23.91 -4.84 4.62
CA PHE A 22 25.18 -4.89 3.91
C PHE A 22 26.02 -3.63 4.18
N PRO A 23 27.32 -3.64 3.82
CA PRO A 23 28.13 -2.43 3.90
C PRO A 23 27.51 -1.25 3.16
N GLU A 24 27.76 -0.04 3.67
CA GLU A 24 27.29 1.18 3.06
C GLU A 24 27.74 1.30 1.60
N GLY A 25 26.85 1.76 0.71
CA GLY A 25 27.10 1.83 -0.73
C GLY A 25 26.76 0.55 -1.50
N THR A 26 26.31 -0.54 -0.83
CA THR A 26 25.76 -1.70 -1.53
C THR A 26 24.52 -1.29 -2.31
N SER A 27 24.46 -1.65 -3.60
CA SER A 27 23.30 -1.35 -4.46
C SER A 27 22.05 -2.08 -3.98
N GLU A 28 20.91 -1.38 -3.95
CA GLU A 28 19.60 -1.99 -3.67
C GLU A 28 19.23 -3.08 -4.71
N TYR A 29 19.87 -3.07 -5.88
CA TYR A 29 19.65 -4.04 -6.97
C TYR A 29 20.65 -5.22 -6.98
N ASP A 30 21.55 -5.31 -6.01
CA ASP A 30 22.48 -6.43 -5.89
C ASP A 30 21.67 -7.73 -5.64
N PRO A 31 21.93 -8.83 -6.38
CA PRO A 31 21.20 -10.09 -6.20
C PRO A 31 21.17 -10.59 -4.75
N ARG A 32 22.27 -10.40 -4.00
CA ARG A 32 22.38 -10.81 -2.59
C ARG A 32 21.39 -10.07 -1.68
N VAL A 33 20.99 -8.85 -2.05
CA VAL A 33 20.02 -8.05 -1.31
C VAL A 33 18.64 -8.71 -1.35
N TYR A 34 18.22 -9.24 -2.50
CA TYR A 34 16.96 -9.96 -2.62
C TYR A 34 16.97 -11.30 -1.88
N GLU A 35 18.10 -12.05 -1.94
CA GLU A 35 18.28 -13.29 -1.17
C GLU A 35 18.17 -12.99 0.33
N LYS A 36 18.77 -11.88 0.78
CA LYS A 36 18.70 -11.42 2.17
C LYS A 36 17.27 -11.05 2.61
N ALA A 37 16.46 -10.46 1.71
CA ALA A 37 15.05 -10.23 1.99
C ALA A 37 14.31 -11.53 2.34
N ALA A 38 14.49 -12.59 1.53
CA ALA A 38 13.87 -13.89 1.77
C ALA A 38 14.35 -14.55 3.04
N GLU A 39 15.67 -14.50 3.32
CA GLU A 39 16.23 -15.00 4.59
C GLU A 39 15.60 -14.29 5.79
N ASN A 40 15.53 -12.96 5.75
CA ASN A 40 14.98 -12.17 6.83
C ASN A 40 13.48 -12.43 6.99
N PHE A 41 12.71 -12.52 5.89
CA PHE A 41 11.29 -12.82 5.95
C PHE A 41 11.01 -14.19 6.59
N LYS A 42 11.80 -15.20 6.19
CA LYS A 42 11.72 -16.53 6.83
C LYS A 42 12.12 -16.47 8.31
N MET A 43 13.18 -15.76 8.66
CA MET A 43 13.64 -15.60 10.05
C MET A 43 12.54 -14.96 10.92
N PHE A 44 11.83 -13.95 10.41
CA PHE A 44 10.74 -13.30 11.14
C PHE A 44 9.60 -14.27 11.45
N GLN A 45 9.27 -15.16 10.50
CA GLN A 45 8.29 -16.23 10.71
C GLN A 45 8.79 -17.26 11.73
N ASP A 46 10.02 -17.77 11.56
CA ASP A 46 10.62 -18.78 12.44
C ASP A 46 10.74 -18.28 13.89
N LYS A 47 10.94 -16.97 14.10
CA LYS A 47 10.99 -16.34 15.42
C LYS A 47 9.61 -15.98 15.97
N GLY A 48 8.54 -16.19 15.22
CA GLY A 48 7.17 -15.82 15.60
C GLY A 48 6.95 -14.30 15.70
N TRP A 49 7.76 -13.49 14.98
CA TRP A 49 7.54 -12.04 14.90
C TRP A 49 6.47 -11.69 13.85
N LEU A 50 6.32 -12.54 12.84
CA LEU A 50 5.21 -12.55 11.90
C LEU A 50 4.46 -13.86 12.10
N VAL A 51 3.17 -13.76 12.33
CA VAL A 51 2.27 -14.90 12.56
C VAL A 51 1.13 -14.81 11.55
N GLN A 52 0.76 -15.94 10.99
CA GLN A 52 -0.42 -16.04 10.14
C GLN A 52 -1.64 -16.39 11.02
N ASP A 53 -2.73 -15.69 10.81
CA ASP A 53 -3.98 -15.98 11.49
C ASP A 53 -4.58 -17.33 11.02
N ASP A 54 -5.29 -18.01 11.92
CA ASP A 54 -5.82 -19.36 11.67
C ASP A 54 -6.95 -19.42 10.64
N LYS A 55 -7.56 -18.27 10.32
CA LYS A 55 -8.68 -18.18 9.37
C LYS A 55 -8.66 -16.87 8.57
N GLU A 56 -9.30 -16.91 7.42
CA GLU A 56 -9.52 -15.73 6.59
C GLU A 56 -10.42 -14.72 7.31
N GLN A 57 -9.99 -13.47 7.36
CA GLN A 57 -10.71 -12.37 8.01
C GLN A 57 -10.30 -11.03 7.44
N TYR A 58 -11.09 -9.99 7.72
CA TYR A 58 -10.73 -8.62 7.42
C TYR A 58 -10.16 -7.93 8.65
N TYR A 59 -9.51 -6.78 8.42
CA TYR A 59 -9.07 -5.92 9.51
C TYR A 59 -9.53 -4.49 9.25
N ILE A 60 -9.85 -3.77 10.31
CA ILE A 60 -10.03 -2.34 10.25
C ILE A 60 -8.75 -1.70 10.74
N TYR A 61 -8.20 -0.82 9.93
CA TYR A 61 -6.99 -0.07 10.24
C TYR A 61 -7.31 1.41 10.36
N ALA A 62 -6.81 2.04 11.41
CA ALA A 62 -6.91 3.47 11.59
C ALA A 62 -5.53 4.11 11.66
N GLN A 63 -5.34 5.20 10.91
CA GLN A 63 -4.17 6.05 10.98
C GLN A 63 -4.56 7.44 11.45
N THR A 64 -3.87 7.94 12.46
CA THR A 64 -4.04 9.32 12.96
C THR A 64 -2.82 10.14 12.57
N MET A 65 -3.03 11.16 11.78
CA MET A 65 -2.01 12.10 11.32
C MET A 65 -2.53 13.53 11.48
N ASN A 66 -1.74 14.41 12.12
CA ASN A 66 -2.11 15.82 12.33
C ASN A 66 -3.50 16.02 12.97
N GLY A 67 -3.85 15.15 13.94
CA GLY A 67 -5.14 15.22 14.65
C GLY A 67 -6.35 14.67 13.87
N LYS A 68 -6.17 14.22 12.63
CA LYS A 68 -7.21 13.54 11.85
C LYS A 68 -6.98 12.04 11.84
N THR A 69 -8.00 11.26 12.19
CA THR A 69 -8.00 9.80 12.07
C THR A 69 -8.76 9.38 10.81
N GLN A 70 -8.16 8.50 10.03
CA GLN A 70 -8.73 7.89 8.83
C GLN A 70 -8.88 6.39 9.05
N TYR A 71 -10.02 5.83 8.68
CA TYR A 71 -10.33 4.41 8.85
C TYR A 71 -10.41 3.71 7.50
N GLY A 72 -9.68 2.62 7.35
CA GLY A 72 -9.67 1.77 6.18
C GLY A 72 -9.92 0.31 6.51
N ILE A 73 -10.28 -0.48 5.51
CA ILE A 73 -10.46 -1.92 5.60
C ILE A 73 -9.30 -2.60 4.90
N VAL A 74 -8.59 -3.48 5.59
CA VAL A 74 -7.50 -4.28 5.03
C VAL A 74 -8.10 -5.51 4.36
N VAL A 75 -7.74 -5.73 3.12
CA VAL A 75 -8.28 -6.79 2.26
C VAL A 75 -7.19 -7.48 1.45
N GLY A 76 -7.46 -8.70 1.00
CA GLY A 76 -6.77 -9.32 -0.12
C GLY A 76 -7.43 -8.89 -1.42
N ALA A 77 -6.83 -7.94 -2.14
CA ALA A 77 -7.33 -7.50 -3.44
C ALA A 77 -6.93 -8.49 -4.54
N ALA A 78 -7.85 -8.81 -5.44
CA ALA A 78 -7.58 -9.77 -6.50
C ALA A 78 -6.63 -9.20 -7.57
N CYS A 79 -5.59 -9.95 -7.92
CA CYS A 79 -4.69 -9.61 -9.03
C CYS A 79 -5.45 -9.47 -10.36
N GLN A 80 -6.50 -10.27 -10.55
CA GLN A 80 -7.32 -10.22 -11.77
C GLN A 80 -8.08 -8.89 -11.89
N ASP A 81 -8.57 -8.32 -10.80
CA ASP A 81 -9.24 -7.01 -10.79
C ASP A 81 -8.30 -5.88 -11.23
N TYR A 82 -7.00 -6.01 -10.93
CA TYR A 82 -5.99 -5.09 -11.44
C TYR A 82 -5.80 -5.25 -12.95
N VAL A 83 -5.75 -6.49 -13.45
CA VAL A 83 -5.57 -6.80 -14.89
C VAL A 83 -6.78 -6.34 -15.69
N ASP A 84 -7.98 -6.59 -15.21
CA ASP A 84 -9.26 -6.27 -15.88
C ASP A 84 -9.62 -4.77 -15.76
N GLY A 85 -8.85 -4.01 -15.00
CA GLY A 85 -9.08 -2.57 -14.82
C GLY A 85 -10.29 -2.23 -13.93
N VAL A 86 -10.73 -3.14 -13.08
CA VAL A 86 -11.63 -2.86 -11.96
C VAL A 86 -10.90 -1.95 -10.96
N ILE A 87 -9.61 -2.25 -10.69
CA ILE A 87 -8.72 -1.38 -9.93
C ILE A 87 -8.15 -0.33 -10.89
N LYS A 88 -8.60 0.93 -10.72
CA LYS A 88 -8.27 2.06 -11.61
C LYS A 88 -6.91 2.65 -11.29
N LYS A 89 -6.14 2.89 -12.34
CA LYS A 89 -4.81 3.51 -12.31
C LYS A 89 -4.89 4.96 -12.79
N HIS A 90 -4.07 5.83 -12.22
CA HIS A 90 -3.91 7.21 -12.70
C HIS A 90 -2.45 7.57 -12.99
N GLU A 91 -1.54 6.62 -12.82
CA GLU A 91 -0.11 6.78 -13.08
C GLU A 91 0.41 5.60 -13.93
N LEU A 92 1.32 5.91 -14.86
CA LEU A 92 2.06 4.90 -15.59
C LEU A 92 3.23 4.41 -14.75
N THR A 93 3.35 3.10 -14.61
CA THR A 93 4.47 2.50 -13.88
C THR A 93 5.76 2.59 -14.70
N ARG A 94 6.87 2.89 -14.03
CA ARG A 94 8.21 2.82 -14.62
C ARG A 94 8.67 1.38 -14.63
N ARG A 95 9.11 0.89 -15.78
CA ARG A 95 9.50 -0.50 -15.99
C ARG A 95 10.63 -0.96 -15.05
N ASP A 96 11.62 -0.11 -14.79
CA ASP A 96 12.73 -0.40 -13.88
C ASP A 96 12.27 -0.63 -12.45
N LYS A 97 11.33 0.20 -11.95
CA LYS A 97 10.76 0.07 -10.61
C LYS A 97 9.76 -1.09 -10.50
N GLU A 98 9.02 -1.35 -11.57
CA GLU A 98 8.11 -2.50 -11.65
C GLU A 98 8.89 -3.81 -11.56
N GLU A 99 9.97 -3.96 -12.36
CA GLU A 99 10.82 -5.15 -12.36
C GLU A 99 11.48 -5.40 -11.00
N ASP A 100 11.94 -4.34 -10.32
CA ASP A 100 12.47 -4.41 -8.96
C ASP A 100 11.41 -4.97 -7.98
N ARG A 101 10.19 -4.42 -8.00
CA ARG A 101 9.10 -4.90 -7.13
C ARG A 101 8.69 -6.34 -7.47
N MET A 102 8.60 -6.69 -8.76
CA MET A 102 8.34 -8.06 -9.19
C MET A 102 9.39 -9.04 -8.65
N LYS A 103 10.66 -8.66 -8.68
CA LYS A 103 11.75 -9.47 -8.15
C LYS A 103 11.61 -9.69 -6.64
N HIS A 104 11.27 -8.64 -5.88
CA HIS A 104 10.95 -8.77 -4.46
C HIS A 104 9.79 -9.74 -4.20
N VAL A 105 8.69 -9.62 -4.94
CA VAL A 105 7.53 -10.52 -4.79
C VAL A 105 7.90 -11.96 -5.14
N ARG A 106 8.67 -12.19 -6.23
CA ARG A 106 9.08 -13.54 -6.64
C ARG A 106 9.97 -14.22 -5.60
N VAL A 107 10.94 -13.47 -5.04
CA VAL A 107 11.95 -14.04 -4.11
C VAL A 107 11.35 -14.30 -2.73
N ASN A 108 10.50 -13.40 -2.23
CA ASN A 108 9.83 -13.57 -0.93
C ASN A 108 8.61 -14.50 -1.00
N ASP A 109 8.10 -14.77 -2.19
CA ASP A 109 6.81 -15.43 -2.42
C ASP A 109 5.64 -14.75 -1.67
N ALA A 110 5.72 -13.43 -1.50
CA ALA A 110 4.78 -12.63 -0.72
C ALA A 110 4.74 -11.17 -1.18
N ASN A 111 3.59 -10.55 -0.98
CA ASN A 111 3.41 -9.10 -1.07
C ASN A 111 3.58 -8.50 0.34
N ILE A 112 4.78 -8.02 0.66
CA ILE A 112 5.15 -7.60 2.04
C ILE A 112 4.49 -6.28 2.43
N GLU A 113 4.42 -5.32 1.51
CA GLU A 113 3.89 -3.98 1.78
C GLU A 113 2.46 -3.84 1.25
N PRO A 114 1.52 -3.30 2.04
CA PRO A 114 0.17 -3.03 1.55
C PRO A 114 0.17 -1.93 0.50
N VAL A 115 -0.84 -1.93 -0.34
CA VAL A 115 -1.18 -0.81 -1.22
C VAL A 115 -2.33 -0.02 -0.63
N PHE A 116 -2.48 1.21 -1.09
CA PHE A 116 -3.52 2.12 -0.61
C PHE A 116 -4.55 2.36 -1.71
N PHE A 117 -5.80 1.96 -1.47
CA PHE A 117 -6.93 2.17 -2.39
C PHE A 117 -7.97 3.10 -1.80
N ALA A 118 -8.62 3.83 -2.70
CA ALA A 118 -9.83 4.59 -2.41
C ALA A 118 -11.04 3.89 -3.04
N TYR A 119 -12.21 4.01 -2.39
CA TYR A 119 -13.48 3.57 -2.93
C TYR A 119 -14.60 4.59 -2.63
N PRO A 120 -15.69 4.60 -3.43
CA PRO A 120 -16.84 5.47 -3.18
C PRO A 120 -17.45 5.20 -1.81
N ASP A 121 -17.97 6.24 -1.17
CA ASP A 121 -18.58 6.11 0.15
C ASP A 121 -19.69 5.06 0.16
N ASN A 122 -19.64 4.20 1.18
CA ASN A 122 -20.59 3.12 1.38
C ASN A 122 -21.08 3.14 2.85
N PRO A 123 -22.38 3.43 3.09
CA PRO A 123 -22.90 3.57 4.44
C PRO A 123 -22.87 2.26 5.26
N VAL A 124 -22.94 1.09 4.61
CA VAL A 124 -22.88 -0.22 5.27
C VAL A 124 -21.47 -0.47 5.78
N LEU A 125 -20.46 -0.26 4.95
CA LEU A 125 -19.05 -0.40 5.36
C LEU A 125 -18.68 0.64 6.42
N LYS A 126 -19.23 1.85 6.32
CA LYS A 126 -19.03 2.91 7.33
C LYS A 126 -19.60 2.50 8.69
N GLU A 127 -20.78 1.91 8.71
CA GLU A 127 -21.41 1.42 9.95
C GLU A 127 -20.55 0.34 10.61
N ILE A 128 -20.12 -0.67 9.83
CA ILE A 128 -19.23 -1.74 10.33
C ILE A 128 -17.95 -1.14 10.90
N THR A 129 -17.27 -0.30 10.15
CA THR A 129 -16.01 0.36 10.57
C THR A 129 -16.21 1.14 11.87
N THR A 130 -17.30 1.91 11.98
CA THR A 130 -17.61 2.73 13.16
C THR A 130 -17.86 1.85 14.39
N ARG A 131 -18.56 0.74 14.21
CA ARG A 131 -18.87 -0.20 15.29
C ARG A 131 -17.62 -0.87 15.85
N TYR A 132 -16.70 -1.33 14.99
CA TYR A 132 -15.42 -1.88 15.44
C TYR A 132 -14.52 -0.80 16.07
N ALA A 133 -14.48 0.40 15.51
CA ALA A 133 -13.70 1.50 16.06
C ALA A 133 -14.12 1.91 17.49
N ALA A 134 -15.35 1.59 17.91
CA ALA A 134 -15.85 1.81 19.26
C ALA A 134 -15.42 0.71 20.25
N THR A 135 -14.76 -0.35 19.80
CA THR A 135 -14.26 -1.45 20.63
C THR A 135 -12.77 -1.29 20.95
N THR A 136 -12.24 -2.15 21.81
CA THR A 136 -10.79 -2.21 22.07
C THR A 136 -10.06 -2.75 20.83
N PRO A 137 -9.06 -2.05 20.29
CA PRO A 137 -8.26 -2.54 19.17
C PRO A 137 -7.31 -3.66 19.60
N GLU A 138 -6.92 -4.52 18.68
CA GLU A 138 -5.84 -5.50 18.85
C GLU A 138 -4.47 -4.80 18.99
N TYR A 139 -4.24 -3.76 18.19
CA TYR A 139 -3.05 -2.92 18.27
C TYR A 139 -3.44 -1.46 18.40
N ASP A 140 -2.78 -0.73 19.31
CA ASP A 140 -2.92 0.71 19.51
C ASP A 140 -1.56 1.28 19.92
N PHE A 141 -0.93 2.03 19.03
CA PHE A 141 0.38 2.63 19.30
C PHE A 141 0.61 3.91 18.51
N ILE A 142 1.57 4.69 18.96
CA ILE A 142 2.09 5.86 18.26
C ILE A 142 3.48 5.48 17.72
N ALA A 143 3.70 5.63 16.42
CA ALA A 143 4.97 5.37 15.79
C ALA A 143 6.00 6.43 16.26
N PRO A 144 7.15 6.04 16.83
CA PRO A 144 8.11 6.99 17.40
C PRO A 144 8.83 7.83 16.34
N ILE A 145 8.80 7.39 15.08
CA ILE A 145 9.55 7.99 13.99
C ILE A 145 8.88 9.24 13.41
N ASP A 146 7.55 9.26 13.36
CA ASP A 146 6.73 10.31 12.75
C ASP A 146 5.63 10.84 13.66
N GLY A 147 5.39 10.19 14.81
CA GLY A 147 4.35 10.56 15.76
C GLY A 147 2.94 10.18 15.30
N PHE A 148 2.78 9.36 14.25
CA PHE A 148 1.47 8.93 13.80
C PHE A 148 0.89 7.84 14.69
N GLY A 149 -0.41 7.92 14.91
CA GLY A 149 -1.16 6.90 15.64
C GLY A 149 -1.63 5.79 14.71
N HIS A 150 -1.52 4.54 15.18
CA HIS A 150 -1.94 3.36 14.44
C HIS A 150 -2.82 2.48 15.32
N LYS A 151 -3.98 2.06 14.80
CA LYS A 151 -4.84 1.09 15.46
C LYS A 151 -5.29 0.03 14.47
N LEU A 152 -5.46 -1.20 14.98
CA LEU A 152 -5.95 -2.33 14.18
C LEU A 152 -7.00 -3.09 14.97
N TRP A 153 -8.09 -3.45 14.31
CA TRP A 153 -9.14 -4.33 14.83
C TRP A 153 -9.30 -5.53 13.92
N ILE A 154 -9.51 -6.69 14.50
CA ILE A 154 -9.79 -7.93 13.76
C ILE A 154 -11.30 -8.03 13.53
N VAL A 155 -11.71 -8.22 12.28
CA VAL A 155 -13.09 -8.51 11.89
C VAL A 155 -13.23 -10.01 11.72
N SER A 156 -13.65 -10.69 12.78
CA SER A 156 -13.77 -12.15 12.82
C SER A 156 -15.23 -12.67 12.86
N ASP A 157 -16.20 -11.76 12.89
CA ASP A 157 -17.62 -12.10 12.82
C ASP A 157 -18.01 -12.50 11.39
N ASP A 158 -18.52 -13.70 11.20
CA ASP A 158 -18.83 -14.28 9.88
C ASP A 158 -19.87 -13.45 9.10
N LYS A 159 -20.81 -12.81 9.80
CA LYS A 159 -21.82 -11.95 9.17
C LYS A 159 -21.19 -10.68 8.63
N ASP A 160 -20.27 -10.08 9.40
CA ASP A 160 -19.55 -8.88 8.97
C ASP A 160 -18.59 -9.19 7.83
N ILE A 161 -17.86 -10.31 7.90
CA ILE A 161 -16.99 -10.79 6.81
C ILE A 161 -17.81 -10.94 5.53
N LYS A 162 -18.94 -11.63 5.60
CA LYS A 162 -19.85 -11.80 4.45
C LYS A 162 -20.35 -10.46 3.92
N THR A 163 -20.78 -9.57 4.81
CA THR A 163 -21.30 -8.26 4.42
C THR A 163 -20.22 -7.41 3.73
N ILE A 164 -18.99 -7.36 4.27
CA ILE A 164 -17.86 -6.64 3.66
C ILE A 164 -17.59 -7.20 2.26
N THR A 165 -17.50 -8.52 2.11
CA THR A 165 -17.30 -9.18 0.82
C THR A 165 -18.38 -8.80 -0.20
N GLU A 166 -19.65 -8.87 0.20
CA GLU A 166 -20.78 -8.55 -0.67
C GLU A 166 -20.82 -7.07 -1.06
N GLU A 167 -20.47 -6.16 -0.15
CA GLU A 167 -20.41 -4.73 -0.45
C GLU A 167 -19.27 -4.38 -1.41
N PHE A 168 -18.07 -4.95 -1.23
CA PHE A 168 -16.99 -4.77 -2.19
C PHE A 168 -17.34 -5.36 -3.56
N ALA A 169 -18.00 -6.51 -3.62
CA ALA A 169 -18.43 -7.13 -4.88
C ALA A 169 -19.44 -6.29 -5.70
N LYS A 170 -20.17 -5.38 -5.04
CA LYS A 170 -21.09 -4.43 -5.71
C LYS A 170 -20.38 -3.21 -6.28
N MET A 171 -19.14 -2.94 -5.88
CA MET A 171 -18.42 -1.74 -6.29
C MET A 171 -17.93 -1.90 -7.74
N PRO A 172 -18.21 -0.92 -8.60
CA PRO A 172 -17.80 -1.00 -10.01
C PRO A 172 -16.28 -0.81 -10.16
N SER A 173 -15.63 -0.16 -9.22
CA SER A 173 -14.18 0.10 -9.27
C SER A 173 -13.62 0.49 -7.90
N LEU A 174 -12.34 0.13 -7.71
CA LEU A 174 -11.44 0.70 -6.70
C LEU A 174 -10.43 1.61 -7.40
N TYR A 175 -9.80 2.51 -6.68
CA TYR A 175 -8.88 3.51 -7.22
C TYR A 175 -7.56 3.45 -6.45
N ILE A 176 -6.45 3.28 -7.15
CA ILE A 176 -5.14 3.30 -6.51
C ILE A 176 -4.85 4.72 -6.04
N ALA A 177 -4.71 4.94 -4.75
CA ALA A 177 -4.24 6.20 -4.19
C ALA A 177 -2.72 6.21 -4.05
N ASP A 178 -2.12 5.08 -3.62
CA ASP A 178 -0.67 4.86 -3.61
C ASP A 178 -0.34 3.39 -3.85
N GLY A 179 0.86 3.11 -4.37
CA GLY A 179 1.35 1.76 -4.60
C GLY A 179 1.12 1.23 -6.02
N HIS A 180 1.14 2.08 -7.05
CA HIS A 180 1.00 1.66 -8.45
C HIS A 180 2.01 0.57 -8.86
N HIS A 181 3.29 0.73 -8.49
CA HIS A 181 4.32 -0.27 -8.80
C HIS A 181 4.12 -1.58 -8.04
N ARG A 182 3.66 -1.51 -6.77
CA ARG A 182 3.34 -2.70 -5.96
C ARG A 182 2.14 -3.44 -6.52
N SER A 183 1.07 -2.74 -6.88
CA SER A 183 -0.11 -3.33 -7.52
C SER A 183 0.22 -3.97 -8.87
N ALA A 184 1.05 -3.31 -9.69
CA ALA A 184 1.52 -3.85 -10.96
C ALA A 184 2.34 -5.13 -10.76
N ALA A 185 3.32 -5.11 -9.84
CA ALA A 185 4.15 -6.26 -9.53
C ALA A 185 3.32 -7.45 -9.04
N ALA A 186 2.36 -7.22 -8.14
CA ALA A 186 1.46 -8.25 -7.64
C ALA A 186 0.64 -8.89 -8.78
N GLY A 187 0.00 -8.07 -9.62
CA GLY A 187 -0.81 -8.56 -10.75
C GLY A 187 0.01 -9.36 -11.76
N LEU A 188 1.22 -8.89 -12.10
CA LEU A 188 2.10 -9.55 -13.06
C LEU A 188 2.66 -10.86 -12.50
N VAL A 189 3.20 -10.87 -11.29
CA VAL A 189 3.76 -12.08 -10.67
C VAL A 189 2.66 -13.10 -10.37
N GLY A 190 1.48 -12.66 -9.91
CA GLY A 190 0.33 -13.54 -9.75
C GLY A 190 -0.05 -14.24 -11.07
N GLY A 191 -0.10 -13.48 -12.17
CA GLY A 191 -0.35 -14.03 -13.51
C GLY A 191 0.74 -14.99 -14.01
N GLU A 192 2.03 -14.74 -13.69
CA GLU A 192 3.13 -15.67 -13.97
C GLU A 192 2.95 -16.99 -13.23
N LYS A 193 2.65 -16.93 -11.92
CA LYS A 193 2.45 -18.12 -11.09
C LYS A 193 1.22 -18.92 -11.51
N ALA A 194 0.12 -18.24 -11.83
CA ALA A 194 -1.09 -18.88 -12.35
C ALA A 194 -0.80 -19.67 -13.64
N LYS A 195 -0.05 -19.09 -14.57
CA LYS A 195 0.36 -19.75 -15.82
C LYS A 195 1.31 -20.92 -15.59
N ALA A 196 2.17 -20.84 -14.59
CA ALA A 196 3.13 -21.89 -14.27
C ALA A 196 2.52 -23.05 -13.47
N ASN A 197 1.36 -22.85 -12.85
CA ASN A 197 0.68 -23.87 -12.03
C ASN A 197 -0.34 -24.66 -12.87
N PRO A 198 -0.06 -25.92 -13.26
CA PRO A 198 -1.01 -26.74 -14.02
C PRO A 198 -2.29 -27.08 -13.24
N ASN A 199 -2.27 -26.92 -11.91
CA ASN A 199 -3.41 -27.17 -11.04
C ASN A 199 -4.04 -25.86 -10.52
N HIS A 200 -3.86 -24.75 -11.23
CA HIS A 200 -4.41 -23.46 -10.86
C HIS A 200 -5.94 -23.51 -10.74
N THR A 201 -6.45 -23.06 -9.58
CA THR A 201 -7.88 -23.06 -9.25
C THR A 201 -8.47 -21.65 -9.15
N GLY A 202 -7.61 -20.64 -9.07
CA GLY A 202 -7.98 -19.24 -8.79
C GLY A 202 -8.09 -18.90 -7.31
N LYS A 203 -7.85 -19.86 -6.41
CA LYS A 203 -7.94 -19.66 -4.96
C LYS A 203 -6.59 -19.58 -4.25
N GLU A 204 -5.52 -19.76 -4.99
CA GLU A 204 -4.17 -19.71 -4.44
C GLU A 204 -3.81 -18.29 -3.98
N GLU A 205 -3.03 -18.17 -2.90
CA GLU A 205 -2.62 -16.90 -2.27
C GLU A 205 -1.99 -15.89 -3.26
N TYR A 206 -1.24 -16.36 -4.26
CA TYR A 206 -0.64 -15.49 -5.27
C TYR A 206 -1.66 -14.76 -6.17
N ASN A 207 -2.95 -15.10 -6.08
CA ASN A 207 -4.02 -14.38 -6.79
C ASN A 207 -4.44 -13.11 -6.06
N TYR A 208 -3.91 -12.86 -4.86
CA TYR A 208 -4.31 -11.74 -4.02
C TYR A 208 -3.08 -10.96 -3.54
N PHE A 209 -3.29 -9.69 -3.22
CA PHE A 209 -2.29 -8.85 -2.59
C PHE A 209 -2.92 -7.91 -1.57
N MET A 210 -2.17 -7.61 -0.53
CA MET A 210 -2.66 -6.82 0.60
C MET A 210 -2.92 -5.37 0.19
N ALA A 211 -4.14 -4.89 0.45
CA ALA A 211 -4.55 -3.51 0.26
C ALA A 211 -5.25 -2.96 1.50
N VAL A 212 -5.06 -1.67 1.76
CA VAL A 212 -5.89 -0.93 2.71
C VAL A 212 -6.81 -0.03 1.91
N CYS A 213 -8.11 -0.25 2.01
CA CYS A 213 -9.14 0.44 1.27
C CYS A 213 -9.83 1.48 2.14
N PHE A 214 -9.79 2.75 1.75
CA PHE A 214 -10.43 3.87 2.45
C PHE A 214 -11.59 4.42 1.64
N GLN A 215 -12.67 4.80 2.33
CA GLN A 215 -13.73 5.56 1.69
C GLN A 215 -13.22 6.93 1.25
N ALA A 216 -13.77 7.46 0.17
CA ALA A 216 -13.37 8.77 -0.37
C ALA A 216 -13.47 9.89 0.68
N SER A 217 -14.50 9.88 1.53
CA SER A 217 -14.71 10.86 2.61
C SER A 217 -13.69 10.76 3.76
N GLU A 218 -13.01 9.64 3.94
CA GLU A 218 -11.93 9.50 4.92
C GLU A 218 -10.66 10.21 4.48
N LEU A 219 -10.48 10.41 3.18
CA LEU A 219 -9.24 10.90 2.58
C LEU A 219 -9.14 12.43 2.65
N THR A 220 -7.92 12.90 2.67
CA THR A 220 -7.58 14.31 2.50
C THR A 220 -6.67 14.44 1.30
N ILE A 221 -7.11 15.19 0.30
CA ILE A 221 -6.27 15.53 -0.84
C ILE A 221 -5.40 16.70 -0.41
N LEU A 222 -4.08 16.47 -0.41
CA LEU A 222 -3.09 17.50 -0.14
C LEU A 222 -2.66 18.17 -1.43
N ASP A 223 -2.31 19.46 -1.34
CA ASP A 223 -1.76 20.20 -2.47
C ASP A 223 -0.46 19.55 -2.93
N TYR A 224 -0.34 19.30 -4.23
CA TYR A 224 0.89 18.85 -4.84
C TYR A 224 1.61 20.02 -5.53
N ASN A 225 2.14 20.92 -4.71
CA ASN A 225 2.77 22.15 -5.16
C ASN A 225 4.03 21.90 -5.99
N ARG A 226 4.24 22.72 -7.01
CA ARG A 226 5.47 22.73 -7.80
C ARG A 226 6.27 23.97 -7.47
N VAL A 227 7.54 23.76 -7.16
CA VAL A 227 8.51 24.85 -6.97
C VAL A 227 9.33 24.99 -8.24
N VAL A 228 9.28 26.18 -8.83
CA VAL A 228 10.07 26.50 -10.01
C VAL A 228 11.42 27.03 -9.52
N LYS A 229 12.50 26.34 -9.88
CA LYS A 229 13.85 26.65 -9.41
C LYS A 229 14.41 27.94 -10.03
N ASP A 230 14.12 28.15 -11.31
CA ASP A 230 14.45 29.35 -12.04
C ASP A 230 13.40 29.62 -13.12
N LEU A 231 13.38 30.82 -13.66
CA LEU A 231 12.41 31.25 -14.67
C LEU A 231 12.94 31.14 -16.11
N ASN A 232 14.01 30.41 -16.33
CA ASN A 232 14.65 30.24 -17.65
C ASN A 232 14.90 31.57 -18.37
N GLY A 233 15.48 32.55 -17.67
CA GLY A 233 15.80 33.88 -18.19
C GLY A 233 14.62 34.86 -18.30
N MET A 234 13.40 34.42 -17.95
CA MET A 234 12.22 35.29 -17.95
C MET A 234 12.14 36.13 -16.66
N THR A 235 11.58 37.31 -16.76
CA THR A 235 11.12 38.05 -15.58
C THR A 235 9.87 37.37 -14.98
N PRO A 236 9.51 37.60 -13.71
CA PRO A 236 8.26 37.09 -13.14
C PRO A 236 7.01 37.45 -13.95
N ALA A 237 6.96 38.68 -14.50
CA ALA A 237 5.82 39.12 -15.33
C ALA A 237 5.73 38.31 -16.63
N GLN A 238 6.86 38.10 -17.33
CA GLN A 238 6.91 37.29 -18.54
C GLN A 238 6.55 35.84 -18.29
N PHE A 239 6.96 35.27 -17.14
CA PHE A 239 6.58 33.92 -16.75
C PHE A 239 5.08 33.77 -16.50
N LEU A 240 4.47 34.73 -15.78
CA LEU A 240 3.02 34.74 -15.57
C LEU A 240 2.25 34.91 -16.89
N GLU A 241 2.72 35.77 -17.80
CA GLU A 241 2.15 35.91 -19.12
C GLU A 241 2.21 34.61 -19.93
N ALA A 242 3.34 33.91 -19.86
CA ALA A 242 3.50 32.62 -20.53
C ALA A 242 2.56 31.56 -19.94
N LEU A 243 2.37 31.53 -18.63
CA LEU A 243 1.42 30.64 -17.95
C LEU A 243 -0.03 30.95 -18.35
N ASN A 244 -0.40 32.23 -18.43
CA ASN A 244 -1.77 32.65 -18.81
C ASN A 244 -2.17 32.24 -20.23
N LYS A 245 -1.24 31.85 -21.09
CA LYS A 245 -1.57 31.29 -22.42
C LYS A 245 -2.22 29.92 -22.36
N ASN A 246 -1.97 29.17 -21.28
CA ASN A 246 -2.40 27.77 -21.15
C ASN A 246 -3.23 27.51 -19.89
N PHE A 247 -3.21 28.40 -18.91
CA PHE A 247 -3.83 28.24 -17.60
C PHE A 247 -4.54 29.52 -17.18
N ILE A 248 -5.54 29.39 -16.31
CA ILE A 248 -6.09 30.51 -15.57
C ILE A 248 -5.22 30.68 -14.33
N VAL A 249 -4.52 31.82 -14.22
CA VAL A 249 -3.61 32.12 -13.12
C VAL A 249 -4.27 33.08 -12.14
N GLU A 250 -4.47 32.62 -10.91
CA GLU A 250 -5.05 33.42 -9.84
C GLU A 250 -4.01 33.64 -8.73
N LYS A 251 -3.85 34.86 -8.28
CA LYS A 251 -3.04 35.16 -7.11
C LYS A 251 -3.86 34.88 -5.86
N LYS A 252 -3.45 33.89 -5.08
CA LYS A 252 -4.02 33.65 -3.75
C LYS A 252 -3.03 34.15 -2.70
N GLY A 253 -3.43 35.18 -1.96
CA GLY A 253 -2.88 35.67 -0.72
C GLY A 253 -1.41 36.00 -0.68
#